data_a6ad42147742d1ec19d28e06f64f73e8
#
_entry.id   a6ad42147742d1ec19d28e06f64f73e8
#
_cell.length_a   1.000
_cell.length_b   1.000
_cell.length_c   1.000
_cell.angle_alpha   90.00
_cell.angle_beta   90.00
_cell.angle_gamma   90.00
#
_symmetry.space_group_name_H-M   'P 1'
#
loop_
_entity.id
_entity.type
_entity.pdbx_description
1 polymer ?
#
loop_
_entity_poly.entity_id
_entity_poly.type
_entity_poly.pdbx_seq_one_letter_code
_entity_poly.pdbx_strand_id
1 'polypeptide(L)'
;MPSSTVAKPKLAEKYPTWDGWVDSGEWAKTSPTGTLTLPANASEIMILALDPDVSVTQLARVTSRDQVLAARMLRLANSAYCAPLQEITTISEAVVRLGTASVRNVVLATCMASRLQSGNTYGVHGRGLAAHGIGTAFLAQLVARVAIVNQEEAFLYGLVHDMGKLLVLQLSKDYVRGGGKAPTEDEVVALLDARHAEFGGRVLREWHLPPVIEEPVVYHHRPDECASHPIEASVCYLADRLSHRYGFGCDASPDLPILDDPIATRLGITEAWLQDLDGRAPELFKSVTDAFA
;
A
#
# COMPACT_ATOMS: atom_id res chain seq x y z
N MET A 1 -48.59 -7.48 -21.70
CA MET A 1 -47.40 -8.14 -22.23
C MET A 1 -46.40 -8.22 -21.07
N PRO A 2 -46.06 -9.37 -20.49
CA PRO A 2 -45.04 -9.43 -19.46
C PRO A 2 -43.66 -9.22 -20.11
N SER A 3 -42.94 -8.27 -19.62
CA SER A 3 -41.52 -7.97 -19.95
C SER A 3 -40.69 -9.23 -19.65
N SER A 4 -40.20 -9.90 -20.68
CA SER A 4 -39.25 -11.01 -20.52
C SER A 4 -37.93 -10.41 -20.01
N THR A 5 -37.73 -10.50 -18.71
CA THR A 5 -36.41 -10.30 -18.08
C THR A 5 -35.52 -11.44 -18.56
N VAL A 6 -34.80 -11.22 -19.66
CA VAL A 6 -33.72 -12.13 -20.08
C VAL A 6 -32.69 -12.13 -18.93
N ALA A 7 -32.61 -13.26 -18.23
CA ALA A 7 -31.65 -13.48 -17.17
C ALA A 7 -30.26 -13.24 -17.77
N LYS A 8 -29.45 -12.37 -17.13
CA LYS A 8 -28.06 -12.18 -17.55
C LYS A 8 -27.36 -13.53 -17.51
N PRO A 9 -26.64 -13.94 -18.57
CA PRO A 9 -25.90 -15.20 -18.55
C PRO A 9 -24.99 -15.24 -17.33
N LYS A 10 -24.92 -16.39 -16.68
CA LYS A 10 -23.99 -16.59 -15.55
C LYS A 10 -22.57 -16.34 -16.04
N LEU A 11 -21.73 -15.75 -15.21
CA LEU A 11 -20.36 -15.39 -15.55
C LEU A 11 -19.60 -16.60 -16.13
N ALA A 12 -19.79 -17.79 -15.55
CA ALA A 12 -19.20 -19.04 -16.01
C ALA A 12 -19.65 -19.49 -17.40
N GLU A 13 -20.84 -19.09 -17.86
CA GLU A 13 -21.33 -19.39 -19.23
C GLU A 13 -20.62 -18.54 -20.26
N LYS A 14 -20.26 -17.31 -19.89
CA LYS A 14 -19.56 -16.36 -20.78
C LYS A 14 -18.03 -16.56 -20.72
N TYR A 15 -17.50 -16.85 -19.56
CA TYR A 15 -16.07 -17.03 -19.28
C TYR A 15 -15.86 -18.35 -18.55
N PRO A 16 -15.63 -19.46 -19.26
CA PRO A 16 -15.47 -20.79 -18.66
C PRO A 16 -14.17 -20.92 -17.86
N THR A 17 -13.17 -20.05 -18.09
CA THR A 17 -11.90 -20.04 -17.38
C THR A 17 -11.69 -18.72 -16.63
N TRP A 18 -10.98 -18.80 -15.51
CA TRP A 18 -10.55 -17.66 -14.72
C TRP A 18 -9.75 -16.64 -15.54
N ASP A 19 -8.70 -17.11 -16.24
CA ASP A 19 -7.84 -16.27 -17.06
C ASP A 19 -8.62 -15.55 -18.17
N GLY A 20 -9.51 -16.26 -18.87
CA GLY A 20 -10.33 -15.68 -19.91
C GLY A 20 -11.24 -14.57 -19.40
N TRP A 21 -11.74 -14.66 -18.15
CA TRP A 21 -12.49 -13.58 -17.54
C TRP A 21 -11.61 -12.40 -17.15
N VAL A 22 -10.45 -12.67 -16.56
CA VAL A 22 -9.48 -11.62 -16.18
C VAL A 22 -9.02 -10.85 -17.43
N ASP A 23 -8.63 -11.57 -18.48
CA ASP A 23 -8.13 -10.97 -19.73
C ASP A 23 -9.19 -10.18 -20.51
N SER A 24 -10.46 -10.56 -20.35
CA SER A 24 -11.55 -9.81 -20.98
C SER A 24 -11.66 -8.36 -20.48
N GLY A 25 -11.16 -8.07 -19.27
CA GLY A 25 -11.31 -6.77 -18.62
C GLY A 25 -12.76 -6.40 -18.25
N GLU A 26 -13.75 -7.28 -18.50
CA GLU A 26 -15.17 -6.98 -18.18
C GLU A 26 -15.43 -6.92 -16.67
N TRP A 27 -14.60 -7.57 -15.86
CA TRP A 27 -14.63 -7.44 -14.42
C TRP A 27 -14.58 -5.99 -13.95
N ALA A 28 -13.92 -5.13 -14.68
CA ALA A 28 -13.83 -3.71 -14.40
C ALA A 28 -15.19 -2.98 -14.45
N LYS A 29 -16.15 -3.52 -15.19
CA LYS A 29 -17.51 -2.98 -15.27
C LYS A 29 -18.42 -3.53 -14.18
N THR A 30 -18.07 -4.69 -13.63
CA THR A 30 -18.95 -5.48 -12.73
C THR A 30 -18.41 -5.62 -11.32
N SER A 31 -17.11 -5.63 -11.16
CA SER A 31 -16.43 -5.65 -9.86
C SER A 31 -15.91 -4.24 -9.59
N PRO A 32 -16.66 -3.45 -8.84
CA PRO A 32 -16.19 -2.13 -8.52
C PRO A 32 -14.95 -2.26 -7.65
N THR A 33 -13.88 -1.57 -8.03
CA THR A 33 -12.87 -1.10 -7.11
C THR A 33 -13.50 -0.38 -5.92
N GLY A 34 -14.80 -0.13 -5.98
CA GLY A 34 -15.64 0.32 -4.87
C GLY A 34 -15.59 -0.54 -3.60
N THR A 35 -15.15 -1.80 -3.69
CA THR A 35 -14.79 -2.57 -2.48
C THR A 35 -13.51 -2.06 -1.81
N LEU A 36 -12.70 -1.29 -2.52
CA LEU A 36 -11.51 -0.61 -2.01
C LEU A 36 -11.76 0.87 -1.66
N THR A 37 -13.02 1.33 -1.60
CA THR A 37 -13.35 2.71 -1.20
C THR A 37 -12.92 2.99 0.23
N LEU A 38 -12.42 4.21 0.45
CA LEU A 38 -12.09 4.68 1.79
C LEU A 38 -13.37 4.89 2.62
N PRO A 39 -13.35 4.62 3.94
CA PRO A 39 -14.43 5.03 4.83
C PRO A 39 -14.67 6.55 4.77
N ALA A 40 -15.90 7.01 4.99
CA ALA A 40 -16.26 8.42 4.86
C ALA A 40 -15.42 9.34 5.76
N ASN A 41 -15.14 8.92 7.00
CA ASN A 41 -14.28 9.65 7.93
C ASN A 41 -12.83 9.76 7.42
N ALA A 42 -12.30 8.70 6.83
CA ALA A 42 -10.98 8.70 6.23
C ALA A 42 -10.91 9.64 5.02
N SER A 43 -11.95 9.64 4.18
CA SER A 43 -12.05 10.55 3.04
C SER A 43 -12.10 12.02 3.48
N GLU A 44 -12.83 12.37 4.56
CA GLU A 44 -12.85 13.72 5.13
C GLU A 44 -11.45 14.17 5.56
N ILE A 45 -10.72 13.31 6.29
CA ILE A 45 -9.36 13.63 6.76
C ILE A 45 -8.39 13.75 5.58
N MET A 46 -8.52 12.88 4.58
CA MET A 46 -7.69 12.92 3.36
C MET A 46 -7.86 14.25 2.62
N ILE A 47 -9.10 14.70 2.42
CA ILE A 47 -9.40 15.98 1.75
C ILE A 47 -8.81 17.14 2.55
N LEU A 48 -8.99 17.16 3.87
CA LEU A 48 -8.43 18.20 4.72
C LEU A 48 -6.89 18.20 4.69
N ALA A 49 -6.25 17.03 4.70
CA ALA A 49 -4.80 16.95 4.68
C ALA A 49 -4.18 17.30 3.31
N LEU A 50 -5.00 17.47 2.27
CA LEU A 50 -4.59 18.00 0.95
C LEU A 50 -4.68 19.54 0.88
N ASP A 51 -5.40 20.17 1.80
CA ASP A 51 -5.51 21.61 1.86
C ASP A 51 -4.21 22.20 2.44
N PRO A 52 -3.44 23.01 1.67
CA PRO A 52 -2.21 23.61 2.15
C PRO A 52 -2.42 24.59 3.30
N ASP A 53 -3.62 25.13 3.43
CA ASP A 53 -4.00 26.12 4.47
C ASP A 53 -4.65 25.46 5.70
N VAL A 54 -4.71 24.12 5.75
CA VAL A 54 -5.32 23.39 6.88
C VAL A 54 -4.60 23.69 8.19
N SER A 55 -5.32 24.09 9.21
CA SER A 55 -4.73 24.27 10.54
C SER A 55 -4.53 22.93 11.26
N VAL A 56 -3.42 22.84 12.02
CA VAL A 56 -3.14 21.70 12.92
C VAL A 56 -4.35 21.38 13.80
N THR A 57 -4.99 22.40 14.37
CA THR A 57 -6.15 22.25 15.26
C THR A 57 -7.35 21.64 14.52
N GLN A 58 -7.59 22.03 13.28
CA GLN A 58 -8.68 21.49 12.49
C GLN A 58 -8.46 20.03 12.15
N LEU A 59 -7.26 19.68 11.68
CA LEU A 59 -6.89 18.33 11.34
C LEU A 59 -6.91 17.42 12.58
N ALA A 60 -6.36 17.87 13.70
CA ALA A 60 -6.39 17.15 14.96
C ALA A 60 -7.81 16.89 15.46
N ARG A 61 -8.72 17.89 15.34
CA ARG A 61 -10.12 17.74 15.74
C ARG A 61 -10.86 16.66 14.93
N VAL A 62 -10.65 16.63 13.61
CA VAL A 62 -11.32 15.63 12.76
C VAL A 62 -10.74 14.25 13.01
N THR A 63 -9.43 14.13 13.12
CA THR A 63 -8.71 12.87 13.43
C THR A 63 -9.13 12.30 14.78
N SER A 64 -9.32 13.13 15.80
CA SER A 64 -9.73 12.71 17.15
C SER A 64 -11.13 12.10 17.23
N ARG A 65 -11.97 12.24 16.19
CA ARG A 65 -13.29 11.58 16.13
C ARG A 65 -13.18 10.08 15.89
N ASP A 66 -12.07 9.61 15.37
CA ASP A 66 -11.78 8.20 15.15
C ASP A 66 -10.76 7.73 16.19
N GLN A 67 -11.21 6.94 17.15
CA GLN A 67 -10.37 6.47 18.27
C GLN A 67 -9.21 5.57 17.79
N VAL A 68 -9.43 4.76 16.76
CA VAL A 68 -8.40 3.85 16.21
C VAL A 68 -7.32 4.68 15.54
N LEU A 69 -7.71 5.62 14.70
CA LEU A 69 -6.79 6.50 14.01
C LEU A 69 -6.00 7.38 15.00
N ALA A 70 -6.69 7.98 15.98
CA ALA A 70 -6.07 8.81 17.03
C ALA A 70 -5.01 8.01 17.81
N ALA A 71 -5.34 6.77 18.22
CA ALA A 71 -4.41 5.90 18.92
C ALA A 71 -3.19 5.53 18.05
N ARG A 72 -3.39 5.26 16.77
CA ARG A 72 -2.29 4.95 15.84
C ARG A 72 -1.38 6.15 15.59
N MET A 73 -1.95 7.34 15.45
CA MET A 73 -1.17 8.57 15.32
C MET A 73 -0.29 8.83 16.56
N LEU A 74 -0.82 8.67 17.77
CA LEU A 74 -0.04 8.83 18.99
C LEU A 74 1.07 7.77 19.11
N ARG A 75 0.75 6.51 18.81
CA ARG A 75 1.76 5.44 18.81
C ARG A 75 2.88 5.70 17.80
N LEU A 76 2.53 6.11 16.57
CA LEU A 76 3.53 6.41 15.55
C LEU A 76 4.38 7.62 15.95
N ALA A 77 3.77 8.69 16.45
CA ALA A 77 4.49 9.89 16.88
C ALA A 77 5.46 9.61 18.05
N ASN A 78 5.17 8.60 18.88
CA ASN A 78 6.02 8.13 20.00
C ASN A 78 6.93 6.95 19.61
N SER A 79 6.89 6.49 18.38
CA SER A 79 7.69 5.35 17.93
C SER A 79 9.17 5.68 17.82
N ALA A 80 10.02 4.65 17.80
CA ALA A 80 11.45 4.80 17.52
C ALA A 80 11.72 5.46 16.13
N TYR A 81 10.79 5.30 15.19
CA TYR A 81 10.86 5.99 13.89
C TYR A 81 10.84 7.52 14.02
N CYS A 82 9.95 8.06 14.86
CA CYS A 82 9.84 9.51 15.10
C CYS A 82 10.82 10.01 16.18
N ALA A 83 11.29 9.12 17.07
CA ALA A 83 12.24 9.38 18.14
C ALA A 83 12.01 10.74 18.85
N PRO A 84 10.84 10.98 19.48
CA PRO A 84 10.57 12.24 20.16
C PRO A 84 11.42 12.37 21.42
N LEU A 85 11.85 13.60 21.74
CA LEU A 85 12.60 13.88 22.97
C LEU A 85 11.73 13.77 24.24
N GLN A 86 10.43 13.94 24.10
CA GLN A 86 9.43 13.83 25.15
C GLN A 86 8.22 13.09 24.61
N GLU A 87 7.50 12.42 25.50
CA GLU A 87 6.27 11.70 25.14
C GLU A 87 5.22 12.66 24.59
N ILE A 88 4.68 12.31 23.43
CA ILE A 88 3.60 13.03 22.76
C ILE A 88 2.27 12.48 23.27
N THR A 89 1.47 13.35 23.90
CA THR A 89 0.23 12.92 24.56
C THR A 89 -1.04 13.45 23.92
N THR A 90 -0.93 14.41 22.98
CA THR A 90 -2.08 15.00 22.30
C THR A 90 -2.02 14.78 20.79
N ILE A 91 -3.20 14.71 20.15
CA ILE A 91 -3.28 14.58 18.69
C ILE A 91 -2.73 15.83 18.00
N SER A 92 -2.87 17.01 18.59
CA SER A 92 -2.28 18.24 18.03
C SER A 92 -0.76 18.17 18.00
N GLU A 93 -0.11 17.71 19.07
CA GLU A 93 1.34 17.49 19.10
C GLU A 93 1.75 16.40 18.09
N ALA A 94 0.96 15.32 17.97
CA ALA A 94 1.21 14.27 16.97
C ALA A 94 1.13 14.83 15.54
N VAL A 95 0.13 15.67 15.23
CA VAL A 95 0.02 16.34 13.91
C VAL A 95 1.22 17.26 13.66
N VAL A 96 1.67 18.03 14.66
CA VAL A 96 2.87 18.86 14.53
C VAL A 96 4.12 18.03 14.29
N ARG A 97 4.27 16.92 15.03
CA ARG A 97 5.45 16.05 14.92
C ARG A 97 5.52 15.31 13.58
N LEU A 98 4.39 14.77 13.15
CA LEU A 98 4.29 13.98 11.91
C LEU A 98 4.21 14.87 10.67
N GLY A 99 3.59 16.03 10.77
CA GLY A 99 3.23 16.87 9.63
C GLY A 99 1.89 16.46 9.01
N THR A 100 1.26 17.41 8.29
CA THR A 100 -0.06 17.20 7.66
C THR A 100 -0.05 16.11 6.61
N ALA A 101 1.01 16.00 5.82
CA ALA A 101 1.17 14.96 4.79
C ALA A 101 1.26 13.56 5.42
N SER A 102 2.02 13.40 6.51
CA SER A 102 2.10 12.11 7.23
C SER A 102 0.77 11.72 7.87
N VAL A 103 -0.08 12.67 8.28
CA VAL A 103 -1.43 12.35 8.77
C VAL A 103 -2.23 11.64 7.68
N ARG A 104 -2.20 12.13 6.44
CA ARG A 104 -2.82 11.46 5.29
C ARG A 104 -2.31 10.02 5.13
N ASN A 105 -1.00 9.85 5.20
CA ASN A 105 -0.34 8.56 5.05
C ASN A 105 -0.77 7.58 6.17
N VAL A 106 -0.86 8.04 7.41
CA VAL A 106 -1.34 7.24 8.56
C VAL A 106 -2.81 6.86 8.40
N VAL A 107 -3.65 7.76 7.87
CA VAL A 107 -5.07 7.46 7.57
C VAL A 107 -5.16 6.32 6.55
N LEU A 108 -4.43 6.41 5.45
CA LEU A 108 -4.42 5.37 4.41
C LEU A 108 -3.91 4.04 4.95
N ALA A 109 -2.78 4.05 5.65
CA ALA A 109 -2.22 2.84 6.27
C ALA A 109 -3.21 2.20 7.26
N THR A 110 -3.92 3.02 8.06
CA THR A 110 -4.95 2.56 8.99
C THR A 110 -6.13 1.92 8.26
N CYS A 111 -6.62 2.53 7.20
CA CYS A 111 -7.71 1.98 6.39
C CYS A 111 -7.32 0.67 5.73
N MET A 112 -6.11 0.60 5.18
CA MET A 112 -5.57 -0.63 4.58
C MET A 112 -5.42 -1.74 5.63
N ALA A 113 -4.76 -1.48 6.75
CA ALA A 113 -4.57 -2.44 7.81
C ALA A 113 -5.92 -2.97 8.33
N SER A 114 -6.88 -2.11 8.59
CA SER A 114 -8.22 -2.51 9.08
C SER A 114 -8.96 -3.40 8.10
N ARG A 115 -8.88 -3.13 6.79
CA ARG A 115 -9.50 -3.96 5.76
C ARG A 115 -8.83 -5.31 5.58
N LEU A 116 -7.50 -5.34 5.61
CA LEU A 116 -6.71 -6.53 5.41
C LEU A 116 -6.75 -7.46 6.65
N GLN A 117 -6.89 -6.88 7.83
CA GLN A 117 -7.03 -7.61 9.09
C GLN A 117 -8.44 -8.16 9.32
N SER A 118 -9.48 -7.65 8.64
CA SER A 118 -10.83 -8.19 8.75
C SER A 118 -10.85 -9.62 8.18
N GLY A 119 -10.72 -10.59 9.08
CA GLY A 119 -10.31 -11.99 8.87
C GLY A 119 -11.12 -12.83 7.88
N ASN A 120 -12.24 -12.34 7.36
CA ASN A 120 -13.10 -13.10 6.46
C ASN A 120 -12.77 -12.91 4.97
N THR A 121 -11.98 -11.88 4.61
CA THR A 121 -11.78 -11.55 3.20
C THR A 121 -10.45 -12.06 2.66
N TYR A 122 -9.36 -11.89 3.41
CA TYR A 122 -8.01 -12.16 2.89
C TYR A 122 -7.19 -13.09 3.79
N GLY A 123 -7.73 -13.54 4.93
CA GLY A 123 -7.09 -14.51 5.82
C GLY A 123 -5.69 -14.12 6.29
N VAL A 124 -4.80 -15.10 6.32
CA VAL A 124 -3.38 -14.92 6.70
C VAL A 124 -2.65 -14.03 5.71
N HIS A 125 -2.93 -14.17 4.40
CA HIS A 125 -2.31 -13.37 3.34
C HIS A 125 -2.60 -11.86 3.49
N GLY A 126 -3.79 -11.48 3.94
CA GLY A 126 -4.14 -10.07 4.14
C GLY A 126 -3.30 -9.39 5.22
N ARG A 127 -3.01 -10.08 6.33
CA ARG A 127 -2.16 -9.54 7.40
C ARG A 127 -0.72 -9.35 6.93
N GLY A 128 -0.18 -10.31 6.19
CA GLY A 128 1.14 -10.22 5.59
C GLY A 128 1.25 -9.02 4.65
N LEU A 129 0.27 -8.86 3.75
CA LEU A 129 0.22 -7.72 2.80
C LEU A 129 0.15 -6.36 3.52
N ALA A 130 -0.62 -6.25 4.62
CA ALA A 130 -0.68 -5.00 5.38
C ALA A 130 0.67 -4.67 6.02
N ALA A 131 1.31 -5.64 6.67
CA ALA A 131 2.61 -5.45 7.31
C ALA A 131 3.69 -5.14 6.27
N HIS A 132 3.67 -5.84 5.12
CA HIS A 132 4.57 -5.60 4.01
C HIS A 132 4.42 -4.18 3.45
N GLY A 133 3.21 -3.76 3.09
CA GLY A 133 2.96 -2.42 2.57
C GLY A 133 3.37 -1.31 3.54
N ILE A 134 3.07 -1.46 4.85
CA ILE A 134 3.48 -0.50 5.86
C ILE A 134 5.01 -0.47 6.00
N GLY A 135 5.66 -1.62 6.07
CA GLY A 135 7.12 -1.72 6.14
C GLY A 135 7.79 -1.10 4.92
N THR A 136 7.30 -1.43 3.72
CA THR A 136 7.80 -0.87 2.46
C THR A 136 7.61 0.65 2.40
N ALA A 137 6.50 1.19 2.92
CA ALA A 137 6.26 2.63 2.99
C ALA A 137 7.35 3.37 3.79
N PHE A 138 7.68 2.86 4.98
CA PHE A 138 8.74 3.46 5.80
C PHE A 138 10.13 3.30 5.19
N LEU A 139 10.42 2.16 4.58
CA LEU A 139 11.68 1.96 3.86
C LEU A 139 11.77 2.88 2.65
N ALA A 140 10.67 3.08 1.92
CA ALA A 140 10.62 4.01 0.80
C ALA A 140 10.93 5.45 1.24
N GLN A 141 10.44 5.91 2.40
CA GLN A 141 10.83 7.22 2.96
C GLN A 141 12.33 7.31 3.25
N LEU A 142 12.92 6.25 3.82
CA LEU A 142 14.36 6.24 4.13
C LEU A 142 15.20 6.26 2.86
N VAL A 143 14.83 5.49 1.84
CA VAL A 143 15.50 5.48 0.53
C VAL A 143 15.30 6.80 -0.20
N ALA A 144 14.08 7.36 -0.19
CA ALA A 144 13.76 8.65 -0.81
C ALA A 144 14.59 9.80 -0.24
N ARG A 145 14.90 9.74 1.07
CA ARG A 145 15.78 10.72 1.70
C ARG A 145 17.19 10.70 1.10
N VAL A 146 17.73 9.52 0.79
CA VAL A 146 19.03 9.38 0.13
C VAL A 146 18.96 9.81 -1.32
N ALA A 147 17.91 9.39 -2.03
CA ALA A 147 17.68 9.72 -3.44
C ALA A 147 17.24 11.18 -3.68
N ILE A 148 17.01 11.96 -2.61
CA ILE A 148 16.59 13.38 -2.65
C ILE A 148 15.28 13.57 -3.43
N VAL A 149 14.31 12.68 -3.21
CA VAL A 149 12.93 12.81 -3.72
C VAL A 149 11.95 12.99 -2.56
N ASN A 150 10.68 13.26 -2.90
CA ASN A 150 9.66 13.54 -1.89
C ASN A 150 9.36 12.31 -1.01
N GLN A 151 9.70 12.40 0.27
CA GLN A 151 9.55 11.31 1.24
C GLN A 151 8.07 10.94 1.50
N GLU A 152 7.16 11.91 1.45
CA GLU A 152 5.74 11.67 1.69
C GLU A 152 5.06 10.96 0.52
N GLU A 153 5.47 11.28 -0.69
CA GLU A 153 5.07 10.53 -1.88
C GLU A 153 5.67 9.14 -1.87
N ALA A 154 6.92 9.01 -1.44
CA ALA A 154 7.60 7.72 -1.29
C ALA A 154 6.87 6.80 -0.32
N PHE A 155 6.45 7.32 0.83
CA PHE A 155 5.62 6.57 1.76
C PHE A 155 4.34 6.07 1.06
N LEU A 156 3.67 6.94 0.32
CA LEU A 156 2.39 6.60 -0.29
C LEU A 156 2.53 5.51 -1.35
N TYR A 157 3.45 5.66 -2.32
CA TYR A 157 3.61 4.60 -3.31
C TYR A 157 4.19 3.31 -2.70
N GLY A 158 5.05 3.38 -1.70
CA GLY A 158 5.51 2.22 -0.95
C GLY A 158 4.37 1.50 -0.19
N LEU A 159 3.41 2.27 0.38
CA LEU A 159 2.25 1.70 1.06
C LEU A 159 1.33 0.93 0.11
N VAL A 160 1.14 1.44 -1.10
CA VAL A 160 0.12 0.94 -2.04
C VAL A 160 0.69 0.12 -3.20
N HIS A 161 2.02 -0.12 -3.24
CA HIS A 161 2.65 -0.79 -4.38
C HIS A 161 2.02 -2.15 -4.72
N ASP A 162 1.60 -2.87 -3.70
CA ASP A 162 1.00 -4.20 -3.79
C ASP A 162 -0.55 -4.20 -3.78
N MET A 163 -1.20 -3.05 -3.91
CA MET A 163 -2.67 -2.97 -3.90
C MET A 163 -3.35 -3.82 -4.97
N GLY A 164 -2.68 -4.07 -6.06
CA GLY A 164 -3.19 -4.96 -7.11
C GLY A 164 -3.35 -6.41 -6.65
N LYS A 165 -2.58 -6.87 -5.67
CA LYS A 165 -2.76 -8.20 -5.07
C LYS A 165 -4.14 -8.34 -4.44
N LEU A 166 -4.63 -7.28 -3.79
CA LEU A 166 -5.98 -7.27 -3.21
C LEU A 166 -7.05 -7.32 -4.29
N LEU A 167 -6.85 -6.63 -5.41
CA LEU A 167 -7.79 -6.69 -6.52
C LEU A 167 -7.84 -8.10 -7.10
N VAL A 168 -6.72 -8.77 -7.34
CA VAL A 168 -6.68 -10.16 -7.81
C VAL A 168 -7.44 -11.09 -6.86
N LEU A 169 -7.18 -11.00 -5.56
CA LEU A 169 -7.88 -11.81 -4.55
C LEU A 169 -9.39 -11.51 -4.51
N GLN A 170 -9.80 -10.27 -4.73
CA GLN A 170 -11.20 -9.92 -4.82
C GLN A 170 -11.84 -10.48 -6.10
N LEU A 171 -11.15 -10.37 -7.23
CA LEU A 171 -11.61 -10.90 -8.51
C LEU A 171 -11.83 -12.41 -8.44
N SER A 172 -10.95 -13.18 -7.77
CA SER A 172 -11.14 -14.62 -7.60
C SER A 172 -12.46 -14.95 -6.91
N LYS A 173 -12.83 -14.18 -5.87
CA LYS A 173 -14.11 -14.34 -5.16
C LYS A 173 -15.30 -13.95 -6.03
N ASP A 174 -15.18 -12.86 -6.78
CA ASP A 174 -16.27 -12.40 -7.64
C ASP A 174 -16.53 -13.35 -8.79
N TYR A 175 -15.48 -13.98 -9.34
CA TYR A 175 -15.60 -15.03 -10.33
C TYR A 175 -16.38 -16.24 -9.81
N VAL A 176 -16.05 -16.71 -8.60
CA VAL A 176 -16.74 -17.82 -7.94
C VAL A 176 -18.21 -17.46 -7.63
N ARG A 177 -18.47 -16.24 -7.13
CA ARG A 177 -19.84 -15.75 -6.91
C ARG A 177 -20.65 -15.69 -8.21
N GLY A 178 -20.01 -15.39 -9.32
CA GLY A 178 -20.61 -15.40 -10.64
C GLY A 178 -20.87 -16.79 -11.22
N GLY A 179 -20.58 -17.85 -10.45
CA GLY A 179 -20.75 -19.25 -10.84
C GLY A 179 -19.54 -19.87 -11.54
N GLY A 180 -18.40 -19.17 -11.58
CA GLY A 180 -17.15 -19.71 -12.07
C GLY A 180 -16.57 -20.76 -11.13
N LYS A 181 -15.76 -21.67 -11.67
CA LYS A 181 -14.98 -22.63 -10.85
C LYS A 181 -13.91 -21.87 -10.09
N ALA A 182 -13.74 -22.13 -8.80
CA ALA A 182 -12.69 -21.53 -8.02
C ALA A 182 -11.32 -21.76 -8.68
N PRO A 183 -10.52 -20.70 -8.92
CA PRO A 183 -9.16 -20.88 -9.41
C PRO A 183 -8.35 -21.64 -8.37
N THR A 184 -7.37 -22.41 -8.84
CA THR A 184 -6.40 -23.05 -7.96
C THR A 184 -5.48 -22.01 -7.32
N GLU A 185 -4.79 -22.40 -6.26
CA GLU A 185 -3.80 -21.53 -5.62
C GLU A 185 -2.69 -21.12 -6.61
N ASP A 186 -2.20 -22.07 -7.41
CA ASP A 186 -1.18 -21.80 -8.42
C ASP A 186 -1.65 -20.79 -9.49
N GLU A 187 -2.90 -20.89 -9.95
CA GLU A 187 -3.48 -19.93 -10.90
C GLU A 187 -3.58 -18.52 -10.29
N VAL A 188 -3.94 -18.42 -9.01
CA VAL A 188 -4.00 -17.13 -8.31
C VAL A 188 -2.60 -16.55 -8.12
N VAL A 189 -1.63 -17.36 -7.68
CA VAL A 189 -0.23 -16.93 -7.50
C VAL A 189 0.37 -16.48 -8.82
N ALA A 190 0.20 -17.24 -9.89
CA ALA A 190 0.70 -16.86 -11.21
C ALA A 190 0.15 -15.52 -11.69
N LEU A 191 -1.13 -15.23 -11.42
CA LEU A 191 -1.73 -13.94 -11.77
C LEU A 191 -1.23 -12.82 -10.87
N LEU A 192 -1.06 -13.09 -9.56
CA LEU A 192 -0.46 -12.15 -8.63
C LEU A 192 0.94 -11.73 -9.12
N ASP A 193 1.79 -12.70 -9.43
CA ASP A 193 3.16 -12.43 -9.87
C ASP A 193 3.21 -11.68 -11.20
N ALA A 194 2.35 -12.06 -12.14
CA ALA A 194 2.39 -11.48 -13.48
C ALA A 194 1.78 -10.08 -13.58
N ARG A 195 0.75 -9.75 -12.77
CA ARG A 195 -0.11 -8.60 -13.08
C ARG A 195 -0.48 -7.69 -11.91
N HIS A 196 -0.07 -7.99 -10.66
CA HIS A 196 -0.48 -7.15 -9.54
C HIS A 196 -0.06 -5.68 -9.69
N ALA A 197 1.11 -5.40 -10.25
CA ALA A 197 1.59 -4.04 -10.48
C ALA A 197 0.69 -3.26 -11.46
N GLU A 198 0.28 -3.89 -12.57
CA GLU A 198 -0.68 -3.32 -13.53
C GLU A 198 -2.03 -3.04 -12.86
N PHE A 199 -2.54 -4.02 -12.11
CA PHE A 199 -3.82 -3.89 -11.40
C PHE A 199 -3.76 -2.84 -10.29
N GLY A 200 -2.62 -2.72 -9.61
CA GLY A 200 -2.35 -1.65 -8.65
C GLY A 200 -2.47 -0.27 -9.30
N GLY A 201 -1.79 -0.04 -10.40
CA GLY A 201 -1.89 1.22 -11.16
C GLY A 201 -3.32 1.53 -11.58
N ARG A 202 -4.10 0.53 -11.97
CA ARG A 202 -5.51 0.75 -12.30
C ARG A 202 -6.34 1.21 -11.10
N VAL A 203 -6.16 0.60 -9.93
CA VAL A 203 -6.82 1.04 -8.67
C VAL A 203 -6.47 2.48 -8.36
N LEU A 204 -5.20 2.86 -8.50
CA LEU A 204 -4.73 4.21 -8.17
C LEU A 204 -5.29 5.27 -9.15
N ARG A 205 -5.42 4.94 -10.44
CA ARG A 205 -6.10 5.79 -11.43
C ARG A 205 -7.56 6.04 -11.06
N GLU A 206 -8.28 5.02 -10.63
CA GLU A 206 -9.67 5.17 -10.20
C GLU A 206 -9.79 5.99 -8.90
N TRP A 207 -8.75 5.98 -8.07
CA TRP A 207 -8.64 6.87 -6.91
C TRP A 207 -8.17 8.28 -7.27
N HIS A 208 -7.93 8.58 -8.55
CA HIS A 208 -7.44 9.86 -9.05
C HIS A 208 -6.12 10.29 -8.41
N LEU A 209 -5.25 9.31 -8.08
CA LEU A 209 -3.91 9.63 -7.60
C LEU A 209 -3.03 10.10 -8.75
N PRO A 210 -2.11 11.04 -8.48
CA PRO A 210 -1.26 11.62 -9.53
C PRO A 210 -0.25 10.59 -10.06
N PRO A 211 0.25 10.78 -11.31
CA PRO A 211 1.22 9.87 -11.94
C PRO A 211 2.47 9.59 -11.11
N VAL A 212 2.95 10.56 -10.34
CA VAL A 212 4.10 10.40 -9.42
C VAL A 212 3.87 9.34 -8.34
N ILE A 213 2.61 8.97 -8.06
CA ILE A 213 2.26 7.87 -7.16
C ILE A 213 1.93 6.59 -7.95
N GLU A 214 1.21 6.72 -9.06
CA GLU A 214 0.77 5.58 -9.87
C GLU A 214 1.94 4.88 -10.55
N GLU A 215 2.79 5.62 -11.27
CA GLU A 215 3.85 5.04 -12.08
C GLU A 215 4.88 4.23 -11.26
N PRO A 216 5.36 4.69 -10.08
CA PRO A 216 6.18 3.85 -9.21
C PRO A 216 5.53 2.50 -8.86
N VAL A 217 4.22 2.47 -8.67
CA VAL A 217 3.48 1.23 -8.39
C VAL A 217 3.41 0.32 -9.61
N VAL A 218 3.18 0.87 -10.80
CA VAL A 218 3.13 0.08 -12.05
C VAL A 218 4.50 -0.51 -12.39
N TYR A 219 5.57 0.23 -12.10
CA TYR A 219 6.93 -0.11 -12.53
C TYR A 219 7.84 -0.60 -11.40
N HIS A 220 7.31 -0.89 -10.19
CA HIS A 220 8.16 -1.27 -9.05
C HIS A 220 8.97 -2.57 -9.24
N HIS A 221 8.63 -3.43 -10.19
CA HIS A 221 9.45 -4.59 -10.57
C HIS A 221 10.37 -4.35 -11.77
N ARG A 222 10.19 -3.25 -12.48
CA ARG A 222 10.95 -2.89 -13.69
C ARG A 222 11.14 -1.38 -13.82
N PRO A 223 11.80 -0.76 -12.83
CA PRO A 223 11.89 0.70 -12.72
C PRO A 223 12.57 1.37 -13.92
N ASP A 224 13.41 0.63 -14.66
CA ASP A 224 14.06 1.16 -15.86
C ASP A 224 13.09 1.38 -17.04
N GLU A 225 11.89 0.79 -16.99
CA GLU A 225 10.84 1.04 -17.99
C GLU A 225 9.98 2.26 -17.65
N CYS A 226 10.12 2.85 -16.47
CA CYS A 226 9.39 4.04 -16.06
C CYS A 226 10.02 5.30 -16.67
N ALA A 227 9.36 5.88 -17.69
CA ALA A 227 9.92 7.01 -18.42
C ALA A 227 9.80 8.35 -17.67
N SER A 228 8.69 8.57 -16.93
CA SER A 228 8.38 9.88 -16.34
C SER A 228 8.92 10.04 -14.91
N HIS A 229 8.90 8.97 -14.11
CA HIS A 229 9.29 8.97 -12.69
C HIS A 229 10.27 7.82 -12.37
N PRO A 230 11.42 7.71 -13.08
CA PRO A 230 12.34 6.57 -12.96
C PRO A 230 13.03 6.49 -11.59
N ILE A 231 13.22 7.61 -10.91
CA ILE A 231 13.84 7.64 -9.57
C ILE A 231 12.84 7.15 -8.53
N GLU A 232 11.61 7.62 -8.58
CA GLU A 232 10.53 7.21 -7.67
C GLU A 232 10.20 5.72 -7.84
N ALA A 233 10.15 5.22 -9.09
CA ALA A 233 10.01 3.78 -9.37
C ALA A 233 11.19 2.97 -8.81
N SER A 234 12.41 3.49 -8.93
CA SER A 234 13.61 2.88 -8.34
C SER A 234 13.58 2.87 -6.80
N VAL A 235 13.06 3.94 -6.19
CA VAL A 235 12.87 4.02 -4.73
C VAL A 235 11.84 2.97 -4.28
N CYS A 236 10.71 2.83 -4.98
CA CYS A 236 9.70 1.83 -4.68
C CYS A 236 10.26 0.41 -4.80
N TYR A 237 10.95 0.10 -5.90
CA TYR A 237 11.64 -1.17 -6.13
C TYR A 237 12.61 -1.52 -5.01
N LEU A 238 13.50 -0.58 -4.64
CA LEU A 238 14.51 -0.86 -3.63
C LEU A 238 13.90 -1.01 -2.23
N ALA A 239 12.87 -0.24 -1.92
CA ALA A 239 12.14 -0.34 -0.66
C ALA A 239 11.42 -1.71 -0.51
N ASP A 240 10.84 -2.23 -1.59
CA ASP A 240 10.25 -3.56 -1.64
C ASP A 240 11.31 -4.65 -1.39
N ARG A 241 12.46 -4.59 -2.06
CA ARG A 241 13.58 -5.51 -1.83
C ARG A 241 14.09 -5.46 -0.40
N LEU A 242 14.22 -4.28 0.19
CA LEU A 242 14.59 -4.12 1.61
C LEU A 242 13.51 -4.71 2.53
N SER A 243 12.23 -4.56 2.19
CA SER A 243 11.12 -5.15 2.92
C SER A 243 11.22 -6.68 2.95
N HIS A 244 11.55 -7.29 1.82
CA HIS A 244 11.85 -8.73 1.74
C HIS A 244 13.11 -9.12 2.53
N ARG A 245 14.19 -8.32 2.46
CA ARG A 245 15.41 -8.57 3.23
C ARG A 245 15.12 -8.65 4.73
N TYR A 246 14.29 -7.77 5.26
CA TYR A 246 13.96 -7.68 6.68
C TYR A 246 12.75 -8.52 7.11
N GLY A 247 12.05 -9.17 6.19
CA GLY A 247 10.90 -10.02 6.49
C GLY A 247 9.65 -9.25 6.89
N PHE A 248 9.41 -8.07 6.31
CA PHE A 248 8.22 -7.28 6.61
C PHE A 248 6.99 -7.91 5.95
N GLY A 249 6.18 -8.61 6.75
CA GLY A 249 4.96 -9.28 6.29
C GLY A 249 5.17 -10.54 5.44
N CYS A 250 6.40 -10.98 5.27
CA CYS A 250 6.82 -12.18 4.54
C CYS A 250 7.99 -12.85 5.25
N ASP A 251 8.48 -13.96 4.73
CA ASP A 251 9.71 -14.57 5.23
C ASP A 251 10.92 -13.68 4.91
N ALA A 252 11.81 -13.54 5.89
CA ALA A 252 13.01 -12.74 5.72
C ALA A 252 14.01 -13.40 4.74
N SER A 253 14.62 -12.56 3.90
CA SER A 253 15.69 -12.96 2.97
C SER A 253 16.95 -12.13 3.26
N PRO A 254 17.64 -12.36 4.41
CA PRO A 254 18.73 -11.49 4.89
C PRO A 254 19.92 -11.45 3.91
N ASP A 255 20.11 -12.51 3.12
CA ASP A 255 21.19 -12.60 2.13
C ASP A 255 20.85 -11.94 0.79
N LEU A 256 19.67 -11.26 0.68
CA LEU A 256 19.29 -10.58 -0.54
C LEU A 256 20.32 -9.51 -0.89
N PRO A 257 21.02 -9.59 -2.06
CA PRO A 257 22.06 -8.65 -2.42
C PRO A 257 21.44 -7.30 -2.77
N ILE A 258 21.67 -6.31 -1.93
CA ILE A 258 21.19 -4.93 -2.14
C ILE A 258 22.26 -4.10 -2.87
N LEU A 259 23.50 -4.16 -2.42
CA LEU A 259 24.58 -3.31 -2.97
C LEU A 259 25.04 -3.73 -4.36
N ASP A 260 24.84 -4.99 -4.74
CA ASP A 260 25.14 -5.48 -6.09
C ASP A 260 24.10 -5.05 -7.12
N ASP A 261 22.98 -4.47 -6.66
CA ASP A 261 21.93 -3.98 -7.55
C ASP A 261 22.30 -2.61 -8.12
N PRO A 262 22.34 -2.44 -9.46
CA PRO A 262 22.65 -1.15 -10.09
C PRO A 262 21.73 -0.02 -9.63
N ILE A 263 20.49 -0.35 -9.23
CA ILE A 263 19.53 0.64 -8.72
C ILE A 263 19.97 1.20 -7.38
N ALA A 264 20.55 0.39 -6.48
CA ALA A 264 21.09 0.85 -5.22
C ALA A 264 22.20 1.89 -5.44
N THR A 265 23.12 1.63 -6.39
CA THR A 265 24.17 2.57 -6.77
C THR A 265 23.58 3.86 -7.35
N ARG A 266 22.60 3.75 -8.26
CA ARG A 266 21.93 4.91 -8.87
C ARG A 266 21.23 5.80 -7.84
N LEU A 267 20.65 5.21 -6.80
CA LEU A 267 20.01 5.93 -5.71
C LEU A 267 20.98 6.46 -4.64
N GLY A 268 22.28 6.19 -4.77
CA GLY A 268 23.30 6.63 -3.81
C GLY A 268 23.33 5.83 -2.51
N ILE A 269 22.82 4.60 -2.51
CA ILE A 269 22.87 3.70 -1.35
C ILE A 269 24.32 3.21 -1.18
N THR A 270 24.86 3.45 0.01
CA THR A 270 26.23 3.05 0.38
C THR A 270 26.21 1.88 1.35
N GLU A 271 27.35 1.18 1.44
CA GLU A 271 27.54 0.12 2.44
C GLU A 271 27.33 0.64 3.87
N ALA A 272 27.84 1.82 4.19
CA ALA A 272 27.68 2.43 5.50
C ALA A 272 26.20 2.74 5.83
N TRP A 273 25.43 3.19 4.83
CA TRP A 273 23.98 3.40 5.00
C TRP A 273 23.24 2.09 5.24
N LEU A 274 23.55 1.03 4.48
CA LEU A 274 22.93 -0.26 4.64
C LEU A 274 23.28 -0.90 6.00
N GLN A 275 24.51 -0.81 6.44
CA GLN A 275 24.94 -1.28 7.75
C GLN A 275 24.23 -0.56 8.90
N ASP A 276 24.07 0.77 8.81
CA ASP A 276 23.28 1.54 9.79
C ASP A 276 21.82 1.09 9.79
N LEU A 277 21.23 0.87 8.62
CA LEU A 277 19.86 0.38 8.50
C LEU A 277 19.73 -1.05 9.06
N ASP A 278 20.64 -1.97 8.72
CA ASP A 278 20.65 -3.34 9.25
C ASP A 278 20.65 -3.37 10.78
N GLY A 279 21.39 -2.45 11.43
CA GLY A 279 21.41 -2.32 12.88
C GLY A 279 20.10 -1.84 13.50
N ARG A 280 19.32 -1.05 12.78
CA ARG A 280 18.08 -0.42 13.28
C ARG A 280 16.80 -1.10 12.80
N ALA A 281 16.86 -1.87 11.71
CA ALA A 281 15.69 -2.41 11.05
C ALA A 281 14.78 -3.23 11.98
N PRO A 282 15.27 -4.11 12.88
CA PRO A 282 14.41 -4.90 13.76
C PRO A 282 13.58 -4.03 14.71
N GLU A 283 14.20 -3.02 15.33
CA GLU A 283 13.50 -2.11 16.24
C GLU A 283 12.54 -1.20 15.49
N LEU A 284 12.97 -0.67 14.35
CA LEU A 284 12.15 0.16 13.47
C LEU A 284 10.91 -0.59 13.03
N PHE A 285 11.06 -1.83 12.55
CA PHE A 285 9.94 -2.66 12.11
C PHE A 285 8.95 -2.95 13.24
N LYS A 286 9.46 -3.36 14.41
CA LYS A 286 8.63 -3.60 15.58
C LYS A 286 7.84 -2.35 15.94
N SER A 287 8.50 -1.21 16.05
CA SER A 287 7.89 0.08 16.38
C SER A 287 6.78 0.48 15.40
N VAL A 288 7.02 0.27 14.12
CA VAL A 288 6.05 0.58 13.06
C VAL A 288 4.87 -0.38 13.10
N THR A 289 5.11 -1.70 13.18
CA THR A 289 4.01 -2.69 13.24
C THR A 289 3.16 -2.52 14.48
N ASP A 290 3.76 -2.26 15.64
CA ASP A 290 3.04 -2.00 16.90
C ASP A 290 2.14 -0.74 16.81
N ALA A 291 2.54 0.26 16.00
CA ALA A 291 1.72 1.45 15.79
C ALA A 291 0.45 1.15 14.98
N PHE A 292 0.46 0.13 14.11
CA PHE A 292 -0.68 -0.24 13.24
C PHE A 292 -1.40 -1.54 13.66
N ALA A 293 -0.97 -2.18 14.74
CA ALA A 293 -1.60 -3.39 15.30
C ALA A 293 -3.01 -3.15 15.91
#